data_ed18ce6d376f4594e0e43342f1f10325
#
_entry.id   ed18ce6d376f4594e0e43342f1f10325
#
_cell.length_a   1.000
_cell.length_b   1.000
_cell.length_c   1.000
_cell.angle_alpha   90.00
_cell.angle_beta   90.00
_cell.angle_gamma   90.00
#
_symmetry.space_group_name_H-M   'P 1'
#
loop_
_entity.id
_entity.type
_entity.pdbx_description
1 polymer ?
#
loop_
_entity_poly.entity_id
_entity_poly.type
_entity_poly.pdbx_seq_one_letter_code
_entity_poly.pdbx_strand_id
1 'polypeptide(L)' 'MKMPEDPVILLSFVNTQLRDKGIKPGELAKEYGVEYAKLEAKLKGIGYCYDPAVNQYK' A
#
# COMPACT_ATOMS: atom_id res chain seq x y z
N MET A 1 -12.23 7.19 6.16
CA MET A 1 -11.94 7.15 4.72
C MET A 1 -11.53 5.75 4.31
N LYS A 2 -12.06 5.27 3.21
CA LYS A 2 -11.75 3.92 2.75
C LYS A 2 -10.60 3.91 1.77
N MET A 3 -9.83 2.83 1.80
CA MET A 3 -8.83 2.62 0.77
C MET A 3 -9.50 2.28 -0.55
N PRO A 4 -8.93 2.74 -1.69
CA PRO A 4 -9.44 2.34 -2.99
C PRO A 4 -9.39 0.83 -3.17
N GLU A 5 -10.39 0.28 -3.84
CA GLU A 5 -10.42 -1.17 -4.10
C GLU A 5 -9.74 -1.54 -5.41
N ASP A 6 -9.69 -0.60 -6.36
CA ASP A 6 -9.01 -0.81 -7.63
C ASP A 6 -7.49 -0.90 -7.39
N PRO A 7 -6.83 -1.99 -7.81
CA PRO A 7 -5.40 -2.16 -7.52
C PRO A 7 -4.51 -1.05 -8.06
N VAL A 8 -4.83 -0.49 -9.22
CA VAL A 8 -4.02 0.58 -9.81
C VAL A 8 -4.16 1.87 -8.99
N ILE A 9 -5.40 2.21 -8.63
CA ILE A 9 -5.65 3.39 -7.81
C ILE A 9 -5.09 3.18 -6.41
N LEU A 10 -5.23 1.96 -5.89
CA LEU A 10 -4.68 1.59 -4.58
C LEU A 10 -3.17 1.77 -4.54
N LEU A 11 -2.47 1.35 -5.60
CA LEU A 11 -1.02 1.51 -5.69
C LEU A 11 -0.61 2.97 -5.53
N SER A 12 -1.26 3.86 -6.27
CA SER A 12 -0.97 5.29 -6.20
C SER A 12 -1.28 5.85 -4.81
N PHE A 13 -2.41 5.46 -4.25
CA PHE A 13 -2.82 5.89 -2.91
C PHE A 13 -1.81 5.45 -1.86
N VAL A 14 -1.44 4.17 -1.88
CA VAL A 14 -0.50 3.61 -0.90
C VAL A 14 0.85 4.30 -0.99
N ASN A 15 1.42 4.41 -2.20
CA ASN A 15 2.73 5.05 -2.36
C ASN A 15 2.71 6.51 -1.91
N THR A 16 1.62 7.22 -2.16
CA THR A 16 1.47 8.60 -1.71
C THR A 16 1.48 8.67 -0.18
N GLN A 17 0.74 7.79 0.47
CA GLN A 17 0.68 7.76 1.94
C GLN A 17 2.03 7.40 2.55
N LEU A 18 2.73 6.43 1.98
CA LEU A 18 4.05 6.03 2.47
C LEU A 18 5.05 7.18 2.36
N ARG A 19 4.99 7.92 1.26
CA ARG A 19 5.88 9.05 1.04
C ARG A 19 5.55 10.21 1.99
N ASP A 20 4.27 10.57 2.07
CA ASP A 20 3.85 11.74 2.83
C ASP A 20 3.93 11.53 4.35
N LYS A 21 3.59 10.35 4.82
CA LYS A 21 3.59 10.04 6.25
C LYS A 21 4.87 9.40 6.74
N GLY A 22 5.67 8.84 5.83
CA GLY A 22 6.90 8.15 6.19
C GLY A 22 6.66 6.89 7.03
N ILE A 23 5.50 6.26 6.86
CA ILE A 23 5.15 5.03 7.58
C ILE A 23 5.34 3.81 6.69
N LYS A 24 5.29 2.62 7.30
CA LYS A 24 5.41 1.36 6.57
C LYS A 24 4.03 0.85 6.15
N PRO A 25 3.97 -0.01 5.12
CA PRO A 25 2.67 -0.51 4.65
C PRO A 25 1.83 -1.20 5.73
N GLY A 26 2.47 -1.92 6.65
CA GLY A 26 1.74 -2.57 7.74
C GLY A 26 1.06 -1.57 8.65
N GLU A 27 1.72 -0.45 8.91
CA GLU A 27 1.14 0.61 9.73
C GLU A 27 -0.03 1.29 9.01
N LEU A 28 0.10 1.49 7.70
CA LEU A 28 -0.97 2.07 6.90
C LEU A 28 -2.19 1.16 6.90
N ALA A 29 -1.99 -0.15 6.71
CA ALA A 29 -3.09 -1.11 6.74
C ALA A 29 -3.81 -1.09 8.07
N LYS A 30 -3.06 -1.00 9.16
CA LYS A 30 -3.62 -0.95 10.50
C LYS A 30 -4.44 0.33 10.71
N GLU A 31 -3.97 1.44 10.22
CA GLU A 31 -4.66 2.74 10.30
C GLU A 31 -6.02 2.69 9.63
N TYR A 32 -6.11 1.98 8.50
CA TYR A 32 -7.34 1.89 7.73
C TYR A 32 -8.18 0.66 8.07
N GLY A 33 -7.72 -0.15 9.03
CA GLY A 33 -8.47 -1.33 9.46
C GLY A 33 -8.56 -2.42 8.40
N VAL A 34 -7.56 -2.52 7.52
CA VAL A 34 -7.52 -3.57 6.50
C VAL A 34 -6.38 -4.54 6.80
N GLU A 35 -6.49 -5.76 6.27
CA GLU A 35 -5.45 -6.75 6.45
C GLU A 35 -4.28 -6.47 5.51
N TYR A 36 -3.08 -6.42 6.07
CA TYR A 36 -1.87 -6.21 5.30
C TYR A 36 -1.70 -7.25 4.20
N ALA A 37 -2.01 -8.52 4.50
CA ALA A 37 -1.89 -9.59 3.52
C ALA A 37 -2.77 -9.36 2.30
N LYS A 38 -3.96 -8.80 2.50
CA LYS A 38 -4.87 -8.49 1.39
C LYS A 38 -4.35 -7.31 0.56
N LEU A 39 -3.82 -6.31 1.24
CA LEU A 39 -3.22 -5.15 0.58
C LEU A 39 -2.06 -5.59 -0.32
N GLU A 40 -1.18 -6.40 0.23
CA GLU A 40 -0.04 -6.95 -0.50
C GLU A 40 -0.49 -7.78 -1.71
N ALA A 41 -1.48 -8.65 -1.51
CA ALA A 41 -1.98 -9.52 -2.57
C ALA A 41 -2.52 -8.72 -3.76
N LYS A 42 -3.24 -7.64 -3.49
CA LYS A 42 -3.78 -6.78 -4.53
C LYS A 42 -2.67 -6.14 -5.36
N LEU A 43 -1.65 -5.63 -4.70
CA LEU A 43 -0.56 -4.96 -5.39
C LEU A 43 0.34 -5.94 -6.13
N LYS A 44 0.55 -7.13 -5.58
CA LYS A 44 1.28 -8.19 -6.27
C LYS A 44 0.54 -8.66 -7.51
N GLY A 45 -0.79 -8.65 -7.46
CA GLY A 45 -1.62 -9.05 -8.58
C GLY A 45 -1.41 -8.20 -9.83
N ILE A 46 -0.93 -6.97 -9.69
CA ILE A 46 -0.60 -6.10 -10.82
C ILE A 46 0.91 -5.94 -11.00
N GLY A 47 1.68 -6.82 -10.38
CA GLY A 47 3.12 -6.89 -10.58
C GLY A 47 3.97 -5.95 -9.75
N TYR A 48 3.45 -5.47 -8.63
CA TYR A 48 4.18 -4.56 -7.75
C TYR A 48 4.50 -5.21 -6.42
N CYS A 49 5.75 -5.03 -5.97
CA CYS A 49 6.21 -5.52 -4.69
C CYS A 49 6.78 -4.38 -3.86
N TYR A 50 6.67 -4.50 -2.55
CA TYR A 50 7.22 -3.48 -1.65
C TYR A 50 8.73 -3.48 -1.66
N ASP A 51 9.32 -2.30 -1.83
CA ASP A 51 10.77 -2.11 -1.77
C ASP A 51 11.09 -1.28 -0.53
N PRO A 52 11.64 -1.90 0.54
CA PRO A 52 11.93 -1.18 1.78
C PRO A 52 13.04 -0.14 1.64
N ALA A 53 13.89 -0.27 0.64
CA ALA A 53 14.98 0.69 0.43
C ALA A 53 14.46 2.08 0.09
N VAL A 54 13.33 2.15 -0.63
CA VAL A 54 12.73 3.42 -1.01
C VAL A 54 11.33 3.60 -0.42
N ASN A 55 10.90 2.66 0.41
CA ASN A 55 9.59 2.69 1.07
C ASN A 55 8.43 2.91 0.11
N GLN A 56 8.41 2.13 -0.96
CA GLN A 56 7.32 2.20 -1.93
C GLN A 56 7.17 0.89 -2.67
N TYR A 57 6.02 0.71 -3.31
CA TYR A 57 5.77 -0.44 -4.17
C TYR A 57 6.24 -0.14 -5.57
N LYS A 58 7.02 -1.06 -6.11
CA LYS A 58 7.62 -0.91 -7.44
C LYS A 58 7.34 -2.10 -8.32
#